data_9cc2fd7629383fa3b79d36a8a5628620
#
_entry.id   9cc2fd7629383fa3b79d36a8a5628620
#
_cell.length_a   1.000
_cell.length_b   1.000
_cell.length_c   1.000
_cell.angle_alpha   90.00
_cell.angle_beta   90.00
_cell.angle_gamma   90.00
#
_symmetry.space_group_name_H-M   'P 1'
#
loop_
_entity.id
_entity.type
_entity.pdbx_description
1 polymer ?
#
loop_
_entity_poly.entity_id
_entity_poly.type
_entity_poly.pdbx_seq_one_letter_code
_entity_poly.pdbx_strand_id
1 'polypeptide(L)'
;MAFPTLNHVALTVRDLAVSQPWYQQLIGSDPVLDEDTDAGYHHVVWAFDDGTIFGIHQHERAIADGTFTEFQTGLDHVGFGCASRAELQSWVDRLESLGIEHGGIVDAPYGSGLSFRDPDGIALEFFAPPS
;
A
#
# COMPACT_ATOMS: atom_id res chain seq x y z
N MET A 1 26.60 -7.58 -13.37
CA MET A 1 25.14 -7.73 -13.56
C MET A 1 24.43 -6.82 -12.55
N ALA A 2 23.49 -6.02 -13.00
CA ALA A 2 22.68 -5.20 -12.11
C ALA A 2 21.65 -6.06 -11.38
N PHE A 3 21.38 -5.73 -10.12
CA PHE A 3 20.33 -6.41 -9.36
C PHE A 3 18.95 -6.03 -9.95
N PRO A 4 18.05 -7.01 -10.14
CA PRO A 4 16.71 -6.71 -10.67
C PRO A 4 15.94 -5.75 -9.77
N THR A 5 15.11 -4.92 -10.37
CA THR A 5 14.23 -4.01 -9.63
C THR A 5 13.04 -4.76 -9.01
N LEU A 6 12.39 -4.12 -8.06
CA LEU A 6 11.15 -4.68 -7.52
C LEU A 6 10.09 -4.72 -8.61
N ASN A 7 9.44 -5.89 -8.76
CA ASN A 7 8.37 -6.11 -9.74
C ASN A 7 6.99 -5.94 -9.10
N HIS A 8 6.79 -6.56 -7.95
CA HIS A 8 5.49 -6.52 -7.28
C HIS A 8 5.64 -6.72 -5.77
N VAL A 9 4.61 -6.31 -5.07
CA VAL A 9 4.41 -6.58 -3.65
C VAL A 9 2.99 -7.08 -3.44
N ALA A 10 2.81 -8.02 -2.53
CA ALA A 10 1.50 -8.53 -2.14
C ALA A 10 1.39 -8.49 -0.61
N LEU A 11 0.27 -7.99 -0.13
CA LEU A 11 -0.03 -7.90 1.29
C LEU A 11 -1.12 -8.91 1.65
N THR A 12 -0.96 -9.59 2.76
CA THR A 12 -2.05 -10.40 3.32
C THR A 12 -2.99 -9.51 4.12
N VAL A 13 -4.27 -9.54 3.75
CA VAL A 13 -5.33 -8.80 4.46
C VAL A 13 -6.29 -9.79 5.12
N ARG A 14 -6.97 -9.34 6.17
CA ARG A 14 -7.93 -10.18 6.90
C ARG A 14 -9.21 -10.41 6.13
N ASP A 15 -9.71 -9.37 5.47
CA ASP A 15 -11.03 -9.39 4.84
C ASP A 15 -11.04 -8.51 3.60
N LEU A 16 -11.09 -9.15 2.42
CA LEU A 16 -11.14 -8.43 1.14
C LEU A 16 -12.41 -7.60 1.00
N ALA A 17 -13.51 -7.98 1.65
CA ALA A 17 -14.73 -7.17 1.62
C ALA A 17 -14.53 -5.78 2.24
N VAL A 18 -13.57 -5.65 3.15
CA VAL A 18 -13.17 -4.37 3.75
C VAL A 18 -12.01 -3.73 2.99
N SER A 19 -10.97 -4.50 2.71
CA SER A 19 -9.71 -3.97 2.17
C SER A 19 -9.80 -3.61 0.69
N GLN A 20 -10.52 -4.38 -0.13
CA GLN A 20 -10.61 -4.12 -1.57
C GLN A 20 -11.24 -2.74 -1.87
N PRO A 21 -12.42 -2.39 -1.35
CA PRO A 21 -12.97 -1.06 -1.62
C PRO A 21 -12.10 0.06 -1.06
N TRP A 22 -11.42 -0.16 0.05
CA TRP A 22 -10.52 0.83 0.63
C TRP A 22 -9.33 1.11 -0.31
N TYR A 23 -8.65 0.07 -0.78
CA TYR A 23 -7.53 0.23 -1.71
C TYR A 23 -7.99 0.78 -3.06
N GLN A 24 -9.14 0.35 -3.54
CA GLN A 24 -9.68 0.82 -4.81
C GLN A 24 -9.98 2.33 -4.78
N GLN A 25 -10.51 2.83 -3.68
CA GLN A 25 -10.69 4.27 -3.49
C GLN A 25 -9.37 5.01 -3.40
N LEU A 26 -8.39 4.47 -2.66
CA LEU A 26 -7.08 5.08 -2.53
C LEU A 26 -6.35 5.15 -3.88
N ILE A 27 -6.28 4.03 -4.59
CA ILE A 27 -5.59 3.92 -5.88
C ILE A 27 -6.34 4.70 -6.97
N GLY A 28 -7.66 4.71 -6.91
CA GLY A 28 -8.51 5.45 -7.84
C GLY A 28 -8.75 4.75 -9.17
N SER A 29 -8.48 3.45 -9.25
CA SER A 29 -8.72 2.64 -10.46
C SER A 29 -9.23 1.25 -10.10
N ASP A 30 -9.81 0.57 -11.09
CA ASP A 30 -10.24 -0.81 -10.93
C ASP A 30 -9.04 -1.76 -10.95
N PRO A 31 -9.10 -2.88 -10.21
CA PRO A 31 -8.05 -3.90 -10.29
C PRO A 31 -8.02 -4.55 -11.68
N VAL A 32 -6.85 -5.04 -12.07
CA VAL A 32 -6.67 -5.80 -13.31
C VAL A 32 -6.93 -7.29 -13.12
N LEU A 33 -6.84 -7.80 -11.89
CA LEU A 33 -7.20 -9.17 -11.52
C LEU A 33 -8.01 -9.15 -10.22
N ASP A 34 -9.00 -10.02 -10.14
CA ASP A 34 -9.85 -10.21 -8.96
C ASP A 34 -10.39 -11.63 -9.04
N GLU A 35 -9.66 -12.60 -8.49
CA GLU A 35 -9.93 -14.01 -8.74
C GLU A 35 -9.38 -14.93 -7.65
N ASP A 36 -9.98 -16.10 -7.53
CA ASP A 36 -9.42 -17.20 -6.75
C ASP A 36 -8.20 -17.79 -7.45
N THR A 37 -7.26 -18.30 -6.69
CA THR A 37 -6.09 -19.00 -7.19
C THR A 37 -6.11 -20.46 -6.76
N ASP A 38 -5.34 -21.31 -7.46
CA ASP A 38 -5.17 -22.71 -7.07
C ASP A 38 -4.28 -22.86 -5.82
N ALA A 39 -3.64 -21.78 -5.38
CA ALA A 39 -2.73 -21.79 -4.24
C ALA A 39 -3.42 -21.51 -2.90
N GLY A 40 -4.76 -21.45 -2.86
CA GLY A 40 -5.52 -21.31 -1.62
C GLY A 40 -5.68 -19.87 -1.15
N TYR A 41 -5.66 -18.91 -2.06
CA TYR A 41 -5.98 -17.51 -1.73
C TYR A 41 -6.74 -16.85 -2.88
N HIS A 42 -7.54 -15.86 -2.52
CA HIS A 42 -8.14 -14.92 -3.47
C HIS A 42 -7.24 -13.70 -3.56
N HIS A 43 -6.94 -13.22 -4.76
CA HIS A 43 -6.15 -12.01 -4.92
C HIS A 43 -6.89 -10.92 -5.71
N VAL A 44 -6.60 -9.69 -5.33
CA VAL A 44 -7.00 -8.49 -6.06
C VAL A 44 -5.71 -7.73 -6.39
N VAL A 45 -5.52 -7.42 -7.67
CA VAL A 45 -4.22 -6.94 -8.17
C VAL A 45 -4.42 -5.68 -9.01
N TRP A 46 -3.58 -4.68 -8.79
CA TRP A 46 -3.48 -3.46 -9.60
C TRP A 46 -2.14 -3.42 -10.31
N ALA A 47 -2.14 -2.89 -11.52
CA ALA A 47 -0.91 -2.59 -12.26
C ALA A 47 -0.77 -1.06 -12.37
N PHE A 48 0.40 -0.55 -11.96
CA PHE A 48 0.68 0.89 -12.01
C PHE A 48 1.31 1.26 -13.36
N ASP A 49 1.33 2.56 -13.67
CA ASP A 49 1.76 3.07 -14.97
C ASP A 49 3.23 2.73 -15.30
N ASP A 50 4.08 2.60 -14.28
CA ASP A 50 5.49 2.22 -14.45
C ASP A 50 5.71 0.71 -14.57
N GLY A 51 4.64 -0.10 -14.53
CA GLY A 51 4.71 -1.55 -14.59
C GLY A 51 4.81 -2.24 -13.24
N THR A 52 4.92 -1.51 -12.13
CA THR A 52 4.89 -2.09 -10.79
C THR A 52 3.52 -2.68 -10.50
N ILE A 53 3.47 -3.83 -9.86
CA ILE A 53 2.24 -4.53 -9.54
C ILE A 53 2.05 -4.55 -8.03
N PHE A 54 0.83 -4.27 -7.60
CA PHE A 54 0.43 -4.28 -6.20
C PHE A 54 -0.77 -5.19 -6.00
N GLY A 55 -0.68 -6.13 -5.07
CA GLY A 55 -1.74 -7.09 -4.79
C GLY A 55 -2.09 -7.19 -3.31
N ILE A 56 -3.33 -7.55 -3.06
CA ILE A 56 -3.81 -7.94 -1.73
C ILE A 56 -4.39 -9.32 -1.79
N HIS A 57 -4.06 -10.16 -0.80
CA HIS A 57 -4.44 -11.57 -0.73
C HIS A 57 -5.25 -11.85 0.52
N GLN A 58 -6.34 -12.59 0.36
CA GLN A 58 -7.02 -13.22 1.48
C GLN A 58 -6.88 -14.73 1.34
N HIS A 59 -6.28 -15.36 2.35
CA HIS A 59 -6.05 -16.81 2.35
C HIS A 59 -7.26 -17.56 2.87
N GLU A 60 -7.51 -18.75 2.32
CA GLU A 60 -8.50 -19.71 2.85
C GLU A 60 -8.07 -20.20 4.23
N ARG A 61 -6.76 -20.35 4.43
CA ARG A 61 -6.18 -20.72 5.72
C ARG A 61 -6.33 -19.55 6.69
N ALA A 62 -6.66 -19.83 7.95
CA ALA A 62 -6.69 -18.83 9.00
C ALA A 62 -5.32 -18.15 9.15
N ILE A 63 -5.32 -16.84 9.21
CA ILE A 63 -4.12 -16.04 9.48
C ILE A 63 -3.85 -16.03 10.99
N ALA A 64 -2.59 -15.73 11.34
CA ALA A 64 -2.19 -15.59 12.73
C ALA A 64 -2.99 -14.45 13.41
N ASP A 65 -3.28 -14.61 14.70
CA ASP A 65 -3.92 -13.58 15.49
C ASP A 65 -3.03 -12.34 15.61
N GLY A 66 -3.69 -11.19 15.76
CA GLY A 66 -3.04 -9.90 15.92
C GLY A 66 -3.22 -9.02 14.70
N THR A 67 -2.89 -7.75 14.88
CA THR A 67 -2.82 -6.76 13.81
C THR A 67 -1.38 -6.67 13.30
N PHE A 68 -1.19 -6.00 12.15
CA PHE A 68 0.14 -5.72 11.65
C PHE A 68 0.96 -4.96 12.69
N THR A 69 2.26 -5.26 12.77
CA THR A 69 3.23 -4.48 13.53
C THR A 69 4.57 -4.46 12.79
N GLU A 70 5.16 -3.28 12.68
CA GLU A 70 6.50 -3.08 12.15
C GLU A 70 7.61 -3.57 13.09
N PHE A 71 7.26 -3.92 14.33
CA PHE A 71 8.20 -4.42 15.33
C PHE A 71 8.39 -5.94 15.26
N GLN A 72 7.94 -6.54 14.18
CA GLN A 72 8.15 -7.96 13.87
C GLN A 72 9.04 -8.06 12.63
N THR A 73 9.98 -9.02 12.63
CA THR A 73 10.84 -9.26 11.47
C THR A 73 9.99 -9.50 10.22
N GLY A 74 10.24 -8.73 9.17
CA GLY A 74 9.52 -8.82 7.91
C GLY A 74 9.27 -7.44 7.32
N LEU A 75 8.03 -7.16 6.97
CA LEU A 75 7.64 -5.88 6.39
C LEU A 75 7.61 -4.78 7.46
N ASP A 76 8.30 -3.66 7.22
CA ASP A 76 8.16 -2.44 8.01
C ASP A 76 7.02 -1.57 7.45
N HIS A 77 7.12 -1.20 6.17
CA HIS A 77 6.08 -0.42 5.48
C HIS A 77 6.20 -0.56 3.97
N VAL A 78 5.18 -0.09 3.25
CA VAL A 78 5.21 0.02 1.79
C VAL A 78 5.18 1.50 1.43
N GLY A 79 6.16 1.95 0.64
CA GLY A 79 6.24 3.33 0.16
C GLY A 79 5.86 3.46 -1.31
N PHE A 80 4.97 4.42 -1.59
CA PHE A 80 4.59 4.80 -2.95
C PHE A 80 5.27 6.11 -3.31
N GLY A 81 5.92 6.17 -4.47
CA GLY A 81 6.73 7.32 -4.88
C GLY A 81 5.91 8.46 -5.47
N CYS A 82 6.11 9.66 -4.93
CA CYS A 82 5.64 10.91 -5.50
C CYS A 82 6.81 11.63 -6.16
N ALA A 83 6.54 12.37 -7.24
CA ALA A 83 7.59 13.10 -7.98
C ALA A 83 8.09 14.31 -7.19
N SER A 84 7.24 14.91 -6.36
CA SER A 84 7.56 16.17 -5.67
C SER A 84 6.81 16.28 -4.33
N ARG A 85 7.30 17.19 -3.50
CA ARG A 85 6.60 17.55 -2.25
C ARG A 85 5.22 18.17 -2.51
N ALA A 86 5.05 18.86 -3.64
CA ALA A 86 3.75 19.41 -4.04
C ALA A 86 2.74 18.29 -4.33
N GLU A 87 3.17 17.23 -5.00
CA GLU A 87 2.34 16.03 -5.22
C GLU A 87 1.99 15.37 -3.89
N LEU A 88 2.94 15.32 -2.95
CA LEU A 88 2.71 14.79 -1.62
C LEU A 88 1.61 15.57 -0.88
N GLN A 89 1.58 16.90 -1.02
CA GLN A 89 0.51 17.72 -0.46
C GLN A 89 -0.85 17.37 -1.05
N SER A 90 -0.89 17.07 -2.34
CA SER A 90 -2.13 16.61 -3.00
C SER A 90 -2.63 15.30 -2.38
N TRP A 91 -1.72 14.43 -1.96
CA TRP A 91 -2.09 13.20 -1.27
C TRP A 91 -2.60 13.43 0.15
N VAL A 92 -2.09 14.45 0.85
CA VAL A 92 -2.70 14.87 2.14
C VAL A 92 -4.17 15.20 1.92
N ASP A 93 -4.47 16.05 0.93
CA ASP A 93 -5.83 16.47 0.62
C ASP A 93 -6.71 15.26 0.23
N ARG A 94 -6.16 14.34 -0.53
CA ARG A 94 -6.86 13.12 -0.95
C ARG A 94 -7.17 12.20 0.23
N LEU A 95 -6.20 11.95 1.10
CA LEU A 95 -6.42 11.13 2.30
C LEU A 95 -7.50 11.75 3.19
N GLU A 96 -7.45 13.05 3.39
CA GLU A 96 -8.48 13.77 4.17
C GLU A 96 -9.86 13.65 3.53
N SER A 97 -9.96 13.78 2.21
CA SER A 97 -11.21 13.62 1.48
C SER A 97 -11.81 12.22 1.61
N LEU A 98 -10.97 11.21 1.78
CA LEU A 98 -11.37 9.81 1.97
C LEU A 98 -11.61 9.45 3.44
N GLY A 99 -11.37 10.39 4.37
CA GLY A 99 -11.50 10.14 5.80
C GLY A 99 -10.40 9.24 6.37
N ILE A 100 -9.24 9.19 5.71
CA ILE A 100 -8.09 8.39 6.15
C ILE A 100 -7.19 9.23 7.05
N GLU A 101 -6.95 8.76 8.27
CA GLU A 101 -6.02 9.40 9.19
C GLU A 101 -4.58 9.27 8.68
N HIS A 102 -3.77 10.30 8.91
CA HIS A 102 -2.37 10.32 8.50
C HIS A 102 -1.52 11.13 9.47
N GLY A 103 -0.20 10.97 9.37
CA GLY A 103 0.75 11.62 10.26
C GLY A 103 1.19 13.01 9.83
N GLY A 104 0.68 13.54 8.72
CA GLY A 104 1.17 14.78 8.13
C GLY A 104 2.50 14.58 7.40
N ILE A 105 2.93 15.59 6.66
CA ILE A 105 4.20 15.54 5.95
C ILE A 105 5.35 15.74 6.93
N VAL A 106 6.29 14.79 6.91
CA VAL A 106 7.53 14.86 7.69
C VAL A 106 8.71 15.03 6.73
N ASP A 107 9.42 16.15 6.86
CA ASP A 107 10.58 16.45 6.03
C ASP A 107 11.86 15.93 6.67
N ALA A 108 12.74 15.35 5.86
CA ALA A 108 14.04 14.86 6.25
C ALA A 108 15.05 15.19 5.13
N PRO A 109 16.39 15.11 5.41
CA PRO A 109 17.38 15.37 4.37
C PRO A 109 17.28 14.48 3.14
N TYR A 110 16.76 13.25 3.31
CA TYR A 110 16.64 12.27 2.23
C TYR A 110 15.28 12.30 1.53
N GLY A 111 14.37 13.18 1.94
CA GLY A 111 13.06 13.32 1.31
C GLY A 111 11.95 13.63 2.31
N SER A 112 10.71 13.62 1.82
CA SER A 112 9.52 13.90 2.62
C SER A 112 8.56 12.72 2.58
N GLY A 113 7.99 12.35 3.73
CA GLY A 113 7.10 11.24 3.89
C GLY A 113 5.73 11.63 4.44
N LEU A 114 4.72 10.87 4.04
CA LEU A 114 3.35 10.97 4.52
C LEU A 114 2.87 9.58 4.88
N SER A 115 2.77 9.29 6.17
CA SER A 115 2.45 7.95 6.68
C SER A 115 0.97 7.81 7.04
N PHE A 116 0.43 6.65 6.74
CA PHE A 116 -0.94 6.28 7.06
C PHE A 116 -1.05 4.76 7.19
N ARG A 117 -2.22 4.25 7.51
CA ARG A 117 -2.44 2.81 7.73
C ARG A 117 -3.62 2.32 6.92
N ASP A 118 -3.55 1.06 6.45
CA ASP A 118 -4.68 0.40 5.84
C ASP A 118 -5.66 -0.16 6.90
N PRO A 119 -6.79 -0.79 6.51
CA PRO A 119 -7.76 -1.32 7.47
C PRO A 119 -7.21 -2.37 8.44
N ASP A 120 -6.14 -3.08 8.08
CA ASP A 120 -5.46 -4.06 8.94
C ASP A 120 -4.34 -3.45 9.76
N GLY A 121 -4.14 -2.12 9.69
CA GLY A 121 -3.07 -1.44 10.36
C GLY A 121 -1.72 -1.53 9.64
N ILE A 122 -1.68 -2.05 8.41
CA ILE A 122 -0.44 -2.15 7.64
C ILE A 122 0.09 -0.75 7.34
N ALA A 123 1.37 -0.52 7.63
CA ALA A 123 2.01 0.77 7.45
C ALA A 123 2.23 1.07 5.98
N LEU A 124 1.70 2.20 5.51
CA LEU A 124 1.83 2.71 4.15
C LEU A 124 2.41 4.12 4.20
N GLU A 125 3.07 4.52 3.11
CA GLU A 125 3.68 5.84 3.01
C GLU A 125 3.63 6.34 1.57
N PHE A 126 3.34 7.62 1.39
CA PHE A 126 3.72 8.36 0.19
C PHE A 126 5.05 9.07 0.46
N PHE A 127 5.98 8.99 -0.47
CA PHE A 127 7.33 9.53 -0.28
C PHE A 127 7.77 10.32 -1.51
N ALA A 128 8.30 11.52 -1.27
CA ALA A 128 8.87 12.36 -2.30
C ALA A 128 10.37 12.58 -2.05
N PRO A 129 11.19 12.62 -3.12
CA PRO A 129 12.62 12.89 -2.96
C PRO A 129 12.87 14.32 -2.47
N PRO A 130 14.09 14.64 -2.01
CA PRO A 130 14.47 16.01 -1.65
C PRO A 130 14.30 16.95 -2.86
N SER A 131 13.85 18.16 -2.58
CA SER A 131 13.70 19.20 -3.61
C SER A 131 14.98 20.01 -3.81
#